data_c20c216811295a02091b01dc2b8db79b
#
_entry.id   c20c216811295a02091b01dc2b8db79b
#
_cell.length_a   1.000
_cell.length_b   1.000
_cell.length_c   1.000
_cell.angle_alpha   90.00
_cell.angle_beta   90.00
_cell.angle_gamma   90.00
#
_symmetry.space_group_name_H-M   'P 1'
#
loop_
_entity.id
_entity.type
_entity.pdbx_description
1 polymer ?
#
loop_
_entity_poly.entity_id
_entity_poly.type
_entity_poly.pdbx_seq_one_letter_code
_entity_poly.pdbx_strand_id
1 'polypeptide(L)'
;AFSHQAGHIQAALYSAGVLEWQERPFLAFHVSGGTTELLLCEKGEIRKIGGTADLTAGQAIDRTGVRLGLRFPCGAELEKLAEGVKPAKARPSVRGLTCHISGLENQTVKMMEEGRSKEEIAAYTIEFIRATLEALTANALELYGRMPVLYAGGVMSCRIIRESMEKKFAGAFAQPEFSSDNACG
;
A
#
# COMPACT_ATOMS: atom_id res chain seq x y z
N ALA A 1 -14.92 21.94 9.77
CA ALA A 1 -13.63 21.92 9.10
C ALA A 1 -13.42 20.49 8.59
N PHE A 2 -13.33 20.31 7.28
CA PHE A 2 -12.94 19.01 6.70
C PHE A 2 -11.50 18.73 7.11
N SER A 3 -11.23 17.55 7.68
CA SER A 3 -9.87 17.14 7.95
C SER A 3 -9.18 16.83 6.61
N HIS A 4 -7.86 17.01 6.54
CA HIS A 4 -7.06 16.69 5.36
C HIS A 4 -7.29 15.24 4.87
N GLN A 5 -7.41 14.30 5.81
CA GLN A 5 -7.77 12.90 5.53
C GLN A 5 -9.14 12.74 4.86
N ALA A 6 -10.14 13.54 5.27
CA ALA A 6 -11.46 13.47 4.66
C ALA A 6 -11.43 13.89 3.19
N GLY A 7 -10.63 14.91 2.83
CA GLY A 7 -10.42 15.31 1.46
C GLY A 7 -9.81 14.20 0.60
N HIS A 8 -8.78 13.54 1.11
CA HIS A 8 -8.14 12.41 0.39
C HIS A 8 -9.09 11.25 0.16
N ILE A 9 -9.87 10.85 1.17
CA ILE A 9 -10.84 9.76 1.04
C ILE A 9 -11.95 10.13 0.04
N GLN A 10 -12.45 11.38 0.09
CA GLN A 10 -13.45 11.87 -0.84
C GLN A 10 -12.95 11.83 -2.29
N ALA A 11 -11.76 12.36 -2.55
CA ALA A 11 -11.13 12.33 -3.87
C ALA A 11 -10.90 10.88 -4.35
N ALA A 12 -10.49 9.99 -3.46
CA ALA A 12 -10.29 8.59 -3.77
C ALA A 12 -11.60 7.87 -4.13
N LEU A 13 -12.68 8.10 -3.39
CA LEU A 13 -14.01 7.56 -3.69
C LEU A 13 -14.53 8.05 -5.06
N TYR A 14 -14.36 9.34 -5.33
CA TYR A 14 -14.76 9.93 -6.61
C TYR A 14 -13.98 9.29 -7.78
N SER A 15 -12.67 9.25 -7.67
CA SER A 15 -11.81 8.71 -8.72
C SER A 15 -11.97 7.20 -8.94
N ALA A 16 -12.34 6.47 -7.89
CA ALA A 16 -12.64 5.04 -7.96
C ALA A 16 -14.07 4.76 -8.48
N GLY A 17 -14.93 5.79 -8.63
CA GLY A 17 -16.30 5.64 -9.10
C GLY A 17 -17.23 4.98 -8.08
N VAL A 18 -16.98 5.13 -6.79
CA VAL A 18 -17.71 4.47 -5.70
C VAL A 18 -18.19 5.46 -4.63
N LEU A 19 -18.63 6.64 -5.03
CA LEU A 19 -19.11 7.68 -4.11
C LEU A 19 -20.24 7.22 -3.19
N GLU A 20 -21.06 6.30 -3.63
CA GLU A 20 -22.17 5.71 -2.85
C GLU A 20 -21.68 4.95 -1.60
N TRP A 21 -20.39 4.63 -1.49
CA TRP A 21 -19.84 3.99 -0.30
C TRP A 21 -19.85 4.91 0.93
N GLN A 22 -20.00 6.22 0.75
CA GLN A 22 -20.18 7.16 1.87
C GLN A 22 -21.40 6.85 2.74
N GLU A 23 -22.41 6.20 2.19
CA GLU A 23 -23.66 5.86 2.88
C GLU A 23 -23.59 4.57 3.70
N ARG A 24 -22.46 3.85 3.63
CA ARG A 24 -22.24 2.59 4.35
C ARG A 24 -20.82 2.50 4.91
N PRO A 25 -20.58 1.64 5.93
CA PRO A 25 -19.23 1.41 6.41
C PRO A 25 -18.33 0.81 5.34
N PHE A 26 -17.08 1.30 5.27
CA PHE A 26 -16.03 0.73 4.42
C PHE A 26 -14.66 0.93 5.06
N LEU A 27 -13.70 0.09 4.65
CA LEU A 27 -12.29 0.26 4.98
C LEU A 27 -11.59 1.07 3.91
N ALA A 28 -10.60 1.88 4.30
CA ALA A 28 -9.75 2.57 3.35
C ALA A 28 -8.28 2.39 3.71
N PHE A 29 -7.47 2.04 2.72
CA PHE A 29 -6.02 2.09 2.80
C PHE A 29 -5.52 3.37 2.15
N HIS A 30 -4.70 4.12 2.87
CA HIS A 30 -3.90 5.20 2.31
C HIS A 30 -2.43 4.81 2.39
N VAL A 31 -1.83 4.46 1.22
CA VAL A 31 -0.47 3.92 1.12
C VAL A 31 0.34 4.76 0.15
N SER A 32 1.18 5.64 0.69
CA SER A 32 1.97 6.61 -0.07
C SER A 32 3.43 6.66 0.42
N GLY A 33 4.19 7.62 -0.07
CA GLY A 33 5.54 7.92 0.44
C GLY A 33 5.54 8.29 1.93
N GLY A 34 4.54 9.04 2.38
CA GLY A 34 4.43 9.53 3.76
C GLY A 34 3.57 8.69 4.69
N THR A 35 2.67 7.86 4.16
CA THR A 35 1.66 7.17 4.95
C THR A 35 1.54 5.69 4.59
N THR A 36 1.21 4.88 5.58
CA THR A 36 0.72 3.51 5.42
C THR A 36 -0.30 3.29 6.51
N GLU A 37 -1.54 3.65 6.22
CA GLU A 37 -2.63 3.70 7.19
C GLU A 37 -3.83 2.88 6.72
N LEU A 38 -4.48 2.26 7.69
CA LEU A 38 -5.76 1.59 7.53
C LEU A 38 -6.81 2.37 8.32
N LEU A 39 -7.85 2.77 7.64
CA LEU A 39 -8.93 3.63 8.14
C LEU A 39 -10.26 2.87 8.12
N LEU A 40 -11.09 3.10 9.11
CA LEU A 40 -12.51 2.77 9.09
C LEU A 40 -13.32 4.04 8.84
N CYS A 41 -14.13 4.01 7.82
CA CYS A 41 -15.02 5.09 7.42
C CYS A 41 -16.46 4.65 7.70
N GLU A 42 -17.12 5.32 8.63
CA GLU A 42 -18.48 4.99 9.06
C GLU A 42 -19.22 6.25 9.50
N LYS A 43 -20.46 6.44 9.02
CA LYS A 43 -21.35 7.56 9.41
C LYS A 43 -20.73 8.95 9.27
N GLY A 44 -19.90 9.14 8.25
CA GLY A 44 -19.18 10.40 8.02
C GLY A 44 -17.94 10.61 8.89
N GLU A 45 -17.63 9.67 9.76
CA GLU A 45 -16.40 9.67 10.55
C GLU A 45 -15.32 8.81 9.89
N ILE A 46 -14.06 9.26 9.97
CA ILE A 46 -12.87 8.54 9.51
C ILE A 46 -11.99 8.31 10.72
N ARG A 47 -11.73 7.06 11.02
CA ARG A 47 -10.92 6.67 12.16
C ARG A 47 -9.76 5.78 11.71
N LYS A 48 -8.54 6.16 12.06
CA LYS A 48 -7.39 5.30 11.89
C LYS A 48 -7.49 4.10 12.84
N ILE A 49 -7.48 2.90 12.28
CA ILE A 49 -7.61 1.65 13.02
C ILE A 49 -6.35 0.78 12.93
N GLY A 50 -5.42 1.12 12.03
CA GLY A 50 -4.19 0.36 11.85
C GLY A 50 -3.21 1.03 10.89
N GLY A 51 -2.19 0.28 10.51
CA GLY A 51 -1.14 0.71 9.59
C GLY A 51 0.25 0.33 10.07
N THR A 52 1.26 1.03 9.55
CA THR A 52 2.64 0.79 9.98
C THR A 52 2.97 1.46 11.31
N ALA A 53 3.81 0.79 12.11
CA ALA A 53 4.35 1.33 13.35
C ALA A 53 5.79 1.87 13.20
N ASP A 54 6.40 1.71 12.01
CA ASP A 54 7.77 2.13 11.76
C ASP A 54 7.92 2.82 10.40
N LEU A 55 8.37 2.13 9.37
CA LEU A 55 8.63 2.65 8.05
C LEU A 55 7.38 2.57 7.17
N THR A 56 7.12 3.60 6.37
CA THR A 56 6.03 3.53 5.38
C THR A 56 6.40 2.68 4.18
N ALA A 57 5.39 2.14 3.49
CA ALA A 57 5.60 1.30 2.30
C ALA A 57 6.33 2.06 1.19
N GLY A 58 5.93 3.32 0.94
CA GLY A 58 6.58 4.14 -0.08
C GLY A 58 8.05 4.45 0.26
N GLN A 59 8.35 4.78 1.53
CA GLN A 59 9.74 4.98 1.96
C GLN A 59 10.57 3.69 1.79
N ALA A 60 10.02 2.52 2.11
CA ALA A 60 10.73 1.26 1.94
C ALA A 60 11.05 0.97 0.47
N ILE A 61 10.09 1.23 -0.44
CA ILE A 61 10.27 1.15 -1.88
C ILE A 61 11.37 2.10 -2.35
N ASP A 62 11.30 3.37 -1.96
CA ASP A 62 12.25 4.39 -2.39
C ASP A 62 13.66 4.13 -1.86
N ARG A 63 13.81 3.75 -0.59
CA ARG A 63 15.11 3.42 -0.01
C ARG A 63 15.76 2.21 -0.68
N THR A 64 14.97 1.18 -0.99
CA THR A 64 15.47 0.02 -1.75
C THR A 64 15.88 0.44 -3.16
N GLY A 65 15.02 1.19 -3.85
CA GLY A 65 15.30 1.66 -5.21
C GLY A 65 16.56 2.52 -5.30
N VAL A 66 16.73 3.48 -4.39
CA VAL A 66 17.95 4.32 -4.33
C VAL A 66 19.21 3.47 -4.12
N ARG A 67 19.16 2.46 -3.24
CA ARG A 67 20.29 1.52 -3.05
C ARG A 67 20.61 0.69 -4.30
N LEU A 68 19.59 0.39 -5.11
CA LEU A 68 19.76 -0.25 -6.41
C LEU A 68 20.27 0.70 -7.52
N GLY A 69 20.40 1.99 -7.22
CA GLY A 69 20.82 3.04 -8.15
C GLY A 69 19.68 3.60 -9.03
N LEU A 70 18.43 3.43 -8.62
CA LEU A 70 17.27 4.00 -9.30
C LEU A 70 17.06 5.47 -8.93
N ARG A 71 16.35 6.22 -9.80
CA ARG A 71 15.99 7.61 -9.53
C ARG A 71 14.76 7.69 -8.63
N PHE A 72 14.86 8.57 -7.63
CA PHE A 72 13.70 8.94 -6.79
C PHE A 72 12.68 9.78 -7.60
N PRO A 73 11.37 9.52 -7.48
CA PRO A 73 10.73 8.42 -6.75
C PRO A 73 10.89 7.08 -7.50
N CYS A 74 11.20 6.01 -6.76
CA CYS A 74 11.67 4.75 -7.36
C CYS A 74 10.55 3.77 -7.72
N GLY A 75 9.30 4.03 -7.33
CA GLY A 75 8.20 3.05 -7.41
C GLY A 75 8.01 2.46 -8.81
N ALA A 76 7.90 3.31 -9.83
CA ALA A 76 7.65 2.85 -11.21
C ALA A 76 8.84 2.07 -11.81
N GLU A 77 10.08 2.52 -11.55
CA GLU A 77 11.27 1.82 -12.04
C GLU A 77 11.47 0.48 -11.30
N LEU A 78 11.17 0.45 -10.00
CA LEU A 78 11.25 -0.77 -9.19
C LEU A 78 10.21 -1.79 -9.62
N GLU A 79 8.98 -1.36 -9.94
CA GLU A 79 7.94 -2.22 -10.50
C GLU A 79 8.39 -2.83 -11.83
N LYS A 80 8.95 -2.01 -12.73
CA LYS A 80 9.45 -2.47 -14.02
C LYS A 80 10.54 -3.53 -13.88
N LEU A 81 11.46 -3.38 -12.92
CA LEU A 81 12.49 -4.40 -12.64
C LEU A 81 11.88 -5.71 -12.12
N ALA A 82 10.78 -5.64 -11.39
CA ALA A 82 10.11 -6.81 -10.82
C ALA A 82 9.24 -7.56 -11.85
N GLU A 83 8.93 -6.96 -12.99
CA GLU A 83 8.07 -7.57 -14.01
C GLU A 83 8.63 -8.90 -14.52
N GLY A 84 7.79 -9.93 -14.52
CA GLY A 84 8.16 -11.27 -14.99
C GLY A 84 9.07 -12.07 -14.07
N VAL A 85 9.51 -11.50 -12.96
CA VAL A 85 10.36 -12.17 -11.98
C VAL A 85 9.51 -12.83 -10.91
N LYS A 86 9.73 -14.11 -10.66
CA LYS A 86 9.09 -14.82 -9.54
C LYS A 86 9.77 -14.43 -8.24
N PRO A 87 9.09 -13.72 -7.34
CA PRO A 87 9.70 -13.28 -6.08
C PRO A 87 9.95 -14.46 -5.13
N ALA A 88 10.96 -14.34 -4.29
CA ALA A 88 11.09 -15.17 -3.12
C ALA A 88 9.92 -14.88 -2.15
N LYS A 89 9.48 -15.90 -1.41
CA LYS A 89 8.37 -15.77 -0.46
C LYS A 89 8.72 -14.78 0.65
N ALA A 90 7.97 -13.71 0.73
CA ALA A 90 8.09 -12.75 1.82
C ALA A 90 7.33 -13.21 3.08
N ARG A 91 7.85 -12.78 4.23
CA ARG A 91 7.21 -13.02 5.55
C ARG A 91 6.98 -11.66 6.20
N PRO A 92 5.82 -11.03 5.98
CA PRO A 92 5.53 -9.73 6.57
C PRO A 92 5.37 -9.84 8.09
N SER A 93 5.79 -8.79 8.80
CA SER A 93 5.56 -8.67 10.24
C SER A 93 4.26 -7.92 10.48
N VAL A 94 3.17 -8.65 10.67
CA VAL A 94 1.82 -8.11 10.92
C VAL A 94 1.25 -8.73 12.20
N ARG A 95 0.74 -7.88 13.09
CA ARG A 95 0.04 -8.29 14.31
C ARG A 95 -1.27 -7.50 14.41
N GLY A 96 -2.40 -8.20 14.30
CA GLY A 96 -3.71 -7.55 14.21
C GLY A 96 -3.73 -6.56 13.05
N LEU A 97 -3.95 -5.28 13.33
CA LEU A 97 -4.00 -4.20 12.32
C LEU A 97 -2.70 -3.37 12.24
N THR A 98 -1.64 -3.81 12.89
CA THR A 98 -0.34 -3.12 12.89
C THR A 98 0.69 -3.93 12.13
N CYS A 99 1.46 -3.29 11.27
CA CYS A 99 2.59 -3.90 10.57
C CYS A 99 3.92 -3.18 10.87
N HIS A 100 5.02 -3.89 10.60
CA HIS A 100 6.38 -3.38 10.66
C HIS A 100 7.06 -3.64 9.32
N ILE A 101 7.50 -2.59 8.65
CA ILE A 101 8.06 -2.64 7.30
C ILE A 101 9.58 -2.50 7.31
N SER A 102 10.17 -1.95 8.37
CA SER A 102 11.62 -1.74 8.48
C SER A 102 12.46 -3.01 8.28
N GLY A 103 11.92 -4.18 8.62
CA GLY A 103 12.57 -5.46 8.37
C GLY A 103 12.88 -5.73 6.90
N LEU A 104 12.16 -5.11 5.97
CA LEU A 104 12.41 -5.19 4.53
C LEU A 104 13.79 -4.62 4.17
N GLU A 105 14.22 -3.50 4.79
CA GLU A 105 15.53 -2.92 4.53
C GLU A 105 16.66 -3.91 4.82
N ASN A 106 16.60 -4.59 5.96
CA ASN A 106 17.62 -5.58 6.33
C ASN A 106 17.66 -6.76 5.35
N GLN A 107 16.48 -7.21 4.90
CA GLN A 107 16.38 -8.30 3.92
C GLN A 107 16.96 -7.91 2.56
N THR A 108 16.62 -6.72 2.06
CA THR A 108 17.14 -6.24 0.77
C THR A 108 18.64 -5.98 0.81
N VAL A 109 19.18 -5.43 1.90
CA VAL A 109 20.63 -5.27 2.10
C VAL A 109 21.32 -6.65 2.07
N LYS A 110 20.81 -7.62 2.81
CA LYS A 110 21.35 -8.98 2.79
C LYS A 110 21.31 -9.60 1.38
N MET A 111 20.23 -9.42 0.63
CA MET A 111 20.15 -9.90 -0.75
C MET A 111 21.21 -9.24 -1.65
N MET A 112 21.51 -7.94 -1.44
CA MET A 112 22.59 -7.25 -2.16
C MET A 112 23.96 -7.83 -1.82
N GLU A 113 24.23 -8.09 -0.55
CA GLU A 113 25.46 -8.72 -0.06
C GLU A 113 25.65 -10.15 -0.60
N GLU A 114 24.56 -10.87 -0.79
CA GLU A 114 24.53 -12.21 -1.42
C GLU A 114 24.69 -12.16 -2.94
N GLY A 115 24.80 -10.98 -3.56
CA GLY A 115 24.94 -10.81 -5.01
C GLY A 115 23.68 -11.11 -5.81
N ARG A 116 22.50 -11.00 -5.20
CA ARG A 116 21.23 -11.14 -5.92
C ARG A 116 21.06 -10.02 -6.94
N SER A 117 20.37 -10.34 -8.04
CA SER A 117 20.12 -9.36 -9.10
C SER A 117 19.18 -8.23 -8.62
N LYS A 118 19.23 -7.08 -9.31
CA LYS A 118 18.34 -5.95 -9.01
C LYS A 118 16.86 -6.33 -9.19
N GLU A 119 16.59 -7.17 -10.18
CA GLU A 119 15.26 -7.68 -10.50
C GLU A 119 14.71 -8.58 -9.38
N GLU A 120 15.53 -9.46 -8.83
CA GLU A 120 15.14 -10.31 -7.69
C GLU A 120 14.86 -9.48 -6.44
N ILE A 121 15.68 -8.46 -6.16
CA ILE A 121 15.50 -7.57 -5.01
C ILE A 121 14.26 -6.70 -5.17
N ALA A 122 14.02 -6.17 -6.38
CA ALA A 122 12.83 -5.40 -6.70
C ALA A 122 11.55 -6.25 -6.54
N ALA A 123 11.56 -7.46 -7.09
CA ALA A 123 10.45 -8.40 -6.99
C ALA A 123 10.15 -8.78 -5.52
N TYR A 124 11.19 -9.03 -4.72
CA TYR A 124 11.03 -9.30 -3.29
C TYR A 124 10.45 -8.10 -2.53
N THR A 125 10.89 -6.89 -2.85
CA THR A 125 10.39 -5.65 -2.23
C THR A 125 8.90 -5.49 -2.45
N ILE A 126 8.44 -5.61 -3.69
CA ILE A 126 7.01 -5.52 -4.03
C ILE A 126 6.23 -6.65 -3.36
N GLU A 127 6.76 -7.88 -3.38
CA GLU A 127 6.14 -9.03 -2.73
C GLU A 127 5.96 -8.83 -1.22
N PHE A 128 6.96 -8.26 -0.54
CA PHE A 128 6.86 -7.97 0.89
C PHE A 128 5.75 -6.97 1.20
N ILE A 129 5.68 -5.87 0.45
CA ILE A 129 4.62 -4.85 0.62
C ILE A 129 3.25 -5.46 0.29
N ARG A 130 3.12 -6.18 -0.82
CA ARG A 130 1.91 -6.88 -1.21
C ARG A 130 1.41 -7.83 -0.12
N ALA A 131 2.29 -8.70 0.39
CA ALA A 131 1.95 -9.64 1.45
C ALA A 131 1.56 -8.95 2.77
N THR A 132 2.20 -7.81 3.08
CA THR A 132 1.86 -6.99 4.24
C THR A 132 0.44 -6.42 4.11
N LEU A 133 0.11 -5.82 2.98
CA LEU A 133 -1.21 -5.23 2.73
C LEU A 133 -2.31 -6.30 2.69
N GLU A 134 -2.02 -7.46 2.10
CA GLU A 134 -2.96 -8.59 2.13
C GLU A 134 -3.27 -9.08 3.56
N ALA A 135 -2.23 -9.23 4.38
CA ALA A 135 -2.41 -9.66 5.77
C ALA A 135 -3.22 -8.63 6.58
N LEU A 136 -2.92 -7.34 6.43
CA LEU A 136 -3.68 -6.26 7.08
C LEU A 136 -5.14 -6.25 6.63
N THR A 137 -5.40 -6.40 5.32
CA THR A 137 -6.77 -6.45 4.78
C THR A 137 -7.54 -7.65 5.32
N ALA A 138 -6.92 -8.83 5.31
CA ALA A 138 -7.56 -10.04 5.82
C ALA A 138 -7.92 -9.91 7.31
N ASN A 139 -6.98 -9.42 8.13
CA ASN A 139 -7.20 -9.21 9.57
C ASN A 139 -8.30 -8.17 9.83
N ALA A 140 -8.34 -7.09 9.04
CA ALA A 140 -9.37 -6.07 9.17
C ALA A 140 -10.77 -6.61 8.83
N LEU A 141 -10.88 -7.38 7.75
CA LEU A 141 -12.15 -8.00 7.34
C LEU A 141 -12.60 -9.10 8.31
N GLU A 142 -11.66 -9.77 8.98
CA GLU A 142 -11.98 -10.70 10.06
C GLU A 142 -12.54 -9.98 11.29
N LEU A 143 -11.95 -8.84 11.66
CA LEU A 143 -12.34 -8.08 12.86
C LEU A 143 -13.63 -7.27 12.68
N TYR A 144 -13.78 -6.61 11.53
CA TYR A 144 -14.90 -5.68 11.27
C TYR A 144 -16.01 -6.27 10.39
N GLY A 145 -15.83 -7.50 9.93
CA GLY A 145 -16.76 -8.15 9.01
C GLY A 145 -16.50 -7.79 7.55
N ARG A 146 -17.25 -8.44 6.66
CA ARG A 146 -17.13 -8.20 5.21
C ARG A 146 -17.69 -6.83 4.84
N MET A 147 -16.83 -5.96 4.37
CA MET A 147 -17.17 -4.64 3.86
C MET A 147 -16.29 -4.25 2.68
N PRO A 148 -16.69 -3.25 1.89
CA PRO A 148 -15.86 -2.75 0.80
C PRO A 148 -14.53 -2.20 1.29
N VAL A 149 -13.49 -2.29 0.45
CA VAL A 149 -12.15 -1.77 0.75
C VAL A 149 -11.72 -0.81 -0.35
N LEU A 150 -11.46 0.44 0.02
CA LEU A 150 -10.89 1.46 -0.87
C LEU A 150 -9.38 1.45 -0.73
N TYR A 151 -8.66 1.41 -1.84
CA TYR A 151 -7.21 1.51 -1.88
C TYR A 151 -6.78 2.82 -2.56
N ALA A 152 -6.01 3.64 -1.86
CA ALA A 152 -5.54 4.93 -2.32
C ALA A 152 -4.06 5.14 -1.98
N GLY A 153 -3.42 6.08 -2.68
CA GLY A 153 -2.02 6.44 -2.52
C GLY A 153 -1.12 5.84 -3.61
N GLY A 154 0.03 6.47 -3.82
CA GLY A 154 0.93 6.15 -4.94
C GLY A 154 1.44 4.71 -4.96
N VAL A 155 1.59 4.06 -3.79
CA VAL A 155 1.99 2.64 -3.72
C VAL A 155 0.91 1.72 -4.30
N MET A 156 -0.38 2.09 -4.16
CA MET A 156 -1.49 1.31 -4.70
C MET A 156 -1.65 1.43 -6.21
N SER A 157 -0.87 2.31 -6.85
CA SER A 157 -0.77 2.39 -8.32
C SER A 157 0.11 1.28 -8.91
N CYS A 158 0.92 0.60 -8.09
CA CYS A 158 1.71 -0.55 -8.52
C CYS A 158 0.77 -1.68 -9.00
N ARG A 159 0.86 -2.01 -10.29
CA ARG A 159 -0.01 -3.00 -10.96
C ARG A 159 0.09 -4.38 -10.32
N ILE A 160 1.31 -4.81 -9.94
CA ILE A 160 1.55 -6.11 -9.32
C ILE A 160 0.80 -6.23 -7.99
N ILE A 161 0.83 -5.18 -7.16
CA ILE A 161 0.10 -5.12 -5.90
C ILE A 161 -1.40 -5.09 -6.18
N ARG A 162 -1.85 -4.16 -7.04
CA ARG A 162 -3.25 -3.94 -7.39
C ARG A 162 -3.93 -5.22 -7.87
N GLU A 163 -3.37 -5.89 -8.88
CA GLU A 163 -3.92 -7.12 -9.44
C GLU A 163 -4.06 -8.24 -8.40
N SER A 164 -3.11 -8.34 -7.48
CA SER A 164 -3.18 -9.32 -6.40
C SER A 164 -4.28 -9.00 -5.40
N MET A 165 -4.44 -7.73 -5.04
CA MET A 165 -5.48 -7.29 -4.11
C MET A 165 -6.88 -7.42 -4.72
N GLU A 166 -7.04 -7.07 -6.01
CA GLU A 166 -8.28 -7.24 -6.77
C GLU A 166 -8.74 -8.70 -6.84
N LYS A 167 -7.80 -9.63 -7.00
CA LYS A 167 -8.09 -11.08 -7.03
C LYS A 167 -8.58 -11.64 -5.69
N LYS A 168 -8.14 -11.06 -4.58
CA LYS A 168 -8.41 -11.60 -3.23
C LYS A 168 -9.54 -10.88 -2.50
N PHE A 169 -9.71 -9.60 -2.75
CA PHE A 169 -10.62 -8.75 -1.99
C PHE A 169 -11.51 -7.94 -2.92
N ALA A 170 -12.78 -7.81 -2.54
CA ALA A 170 -13.71 -6.91 -3.21
C ALA A 170 -13.33 -5.45 -2.87
N GLY A 171 -12.47 -4.84 -3.67
CA GLY A 171 -11.95 -3.51 -3.45
C GLY A 171 -12.09 -2.59 -4.66
N ALA A 172 -12.02 -1.28 -4.40
CA ALA A 172 -11.93 -0.24 -5.41
C ALA A 172 -10.59 0.49 -5.25
N PHE A 173 -10.03 0.95 -6.37
CA PHE A 173 -8.73 1.61 -6.41
C PHE A 173 -8.88 3.04 -6.94
N ALA A 174 -8.35 4.00 -6.18
CA ALA A 174 -8.26 5.38 -6.65
C ALA A 174 -7.34 5.47 -7.87
N GLN A 175 -7.68 6.36 -8.79
CA GLN A 175 -6.85 6.65 -9.96
C GLN A 175 -5.52 7.29 -9.50
N PRO A 176 -4.37 6.99 -10.15
CA PRO A 176 -3.06 7.50 -9.73
C PRO A 176 -2.98 9.01 -9.65
N GLU A 177 -3.67 9.72 -10.55
CA GLU A 177 -3.71 11.19 -10.63
C GLU A 177 -4.34 11.83 -9.38
N PHE A 178 -5.24 11.12 -8.71
CA PHE A 178 -5.91 11.55 -7.47
C PHE A 178 -5.32 10.91 -6.22
N SER A 179 -4.24 10.16 -6.36
CA SER A 179 -3.57 9.46 -5.26
C SER A 179 -2.42 10.27 -4.65
N SER A 180 -2.08 11.43 -5.20
CA SER A 180 -1.02 12.32 -4.72
C SER A 180 -1.55 13.38 -3.77
N ASP A 181 -0.69 13.89 -2.87
CA ASP A 181 -1.02 14.99 -1.94
C ASP A 181 -1.46 16.29 -2.66
N ASN A 182 -1.22 16.40 -3.95
CA ASN A 182 -1.62 17.54 -4.79
C ASN A 182 -3.06 17.45 -5.32
N ALA A 183 -3.77 16.36 -5.10
CA ALA A 183 -5.15 16.19 -5.58
C ALA A 183 -6.19 16.97 -4.77
N CYS A 184 -5.79 17.63 -3.68
CA CYS A 184 -6.67 18.36 -2.77
C CYS A 184 -6.54 19.89 -2.88
N GLY A 185 -5.96 20.39 -3.98
CA GLY A 185 -5.86 21.83 -4.29
C GLY A 185 -7.05 22.38 -5.03
#